data_3f9265abcb41a656fb7022a5bed5b70a
#
_entry.id   3f9265abcb41a656fb7022a5bed5b70a
#
_cell.length_a   1.000
_cell.length_b   1.000
_cell.length_c   1.000
_cell.angle_alpha   90.00
_cell.angle_beta   90.00
_cell.angle_gamma   90.00
#
_symmetry.space_group_name_H-M   'P 1'
#
loop_
_entity.id
_entity.type
_entity.pdbx_description
1 polymer ?
#
loop_
_entity_poly.entity_id
_entity_poly.type
_entity_poly.pdbx_seq_one_letter_code
_entity_poly.pdbx_strand_id
1 'polypeptide(L)'
;MMREIIYPNMEEYHLLLAKSRGSKYEHFLHDLTEGQQAQLLQYMPMLKAQGYAVRDITPKELHLLLSAYTTALFEPVIHNYSVEEALRCLTTVEAFFVPGWKQLLGF
;
A
#
# COMPACT_ATOMS: atom_id res chain seq x y z
N MET A 1 -5.70 -1.54 -7.81
CA MET A 1 -6.80 -1.64 -6.81
C MET A 1 -7.37 -0.28 -6.44
N MET A 2 -6.55 0.66 -6.02
CA MET A 2 -7.06 1.95 -5.54
C MET A 2 -7.89 2.71 -6.58
N ARG A 3 -7.42 2.79 -7.82
CA ARG A 3 -8.13 3.53 -8.89
C ARG A 3 -9.33 2.78 -9.42
N GLU A 4 -9.27 1.45 -9.48
CA GLU A 4 -10.29 0.62 -10.12
C GLU A 4 -11.41 0.25 -9.16
N ILE A 5 -11.11 0.07 -7.87
CA ILE A 5 -12.07 -0.43 -6.88
C ILE A 5 -12.34 0.58 -5.78
N ILE A 6 -11.29 1.08 -5.11
CA ILE A 6 -11.45 1.91 -3.91
C ILE A 6 -12.02 3.29 -4.26
N TYR A 7 -11.41 4.02 -5.19
CA TYR A 7 -11.85 5.38 -5.48
C TYR A 7 -13.19 5.48 -6.21
N PRO A 8 -13.59 4.56 -7.13
CA PRO A 8 -14.95 4.59 -7.65
C PRO A 8 -16.02 4.36 -6.59
N ASN A 9 -15.68 3.64 -5.50
CA ASN A 9 -16.59 3.35 -4.40
C ASN A 9 -16.18 4.07 -3.12
N MET A 10 -15.56 5.23 -3.24
CA MET A 10 -14.92 5.93 -2.13
C MET A 10 -15.88 6.24 -0.98
N GLU A 11 -17.13 6.62 -1.27
CA GLU A 11 -18.10 6.91 -0.21
C GLU A 11 -18.38 5.68 0.65
N GLU A 12 -18.55 4.52 0.01
CA GLU A 12 -18.79 3.28 0.73
C GLU A 12 -17.59 2.90 1.61
N TYR A 13 -16.38 2.98 1.05
CA TYR A 13 -15.17 2.71 1.81
C TYR A 13 -14.96 3.72 2.93
N HIS A 14 -15.25 5.00 2.65
CA HIS A 14 -15.15 6.03 3.67
C HIS A 14 -16.09 5.75 4.85
N LEU A 15 -17.36 5.40 4.57
CA LEU A 15 -18.32 5.08 5.61
C LEU A 15 -17.88 3.87 6.42
N LEU A 16 -17.42 2.83 5.73
CA LEU A 16 -16.94 1.62 6.39
C LEU A 16 -15.76 1.90 7.31
N LEU A 17 -14.75 2.62 6.80
CA LEU A 17 -13.54 2.90 7.56
C LEU A 17 -13.77 3.93 8.65
N ALA A 18 -14.60 4.95 8.41
CA ALA A 18 -14.91 5.96 9.41
C ALA A 18 -15.68 5.36 10.59
N LYS A 19 -16.62 4.46 10.30
CA LYS A 19 -17.37 3.74 11.33
C LYS A 19 -16.52 2.71 12.06
N SER A 20 -15.43 2.29 11.45
CA SER A 20 -14.52 1.27 11.98
C SER A 20 -13.25 1.87 12.57
N ARG A 21 -13.29 3.14 12.95
CA ARG A 21 -12.14 3.79 13.56
C ARG A 21 -11.60 3.02 14.75
N GLY A 22 -10.34 3.23 15.03
CA GLY A 22 -9.67 2.54 16.12
C GLY A 22 -9.26 1.12 15.71
N SER A 23 -9.60 0.15 16.53
CA SER A 23 -9.10 -1.21 16.35
C SER A 23 -9.50 -1.87 15.02
N LYS A 24 -10.71 -1.60 14.52
CA LYS A 24 -11.16 -2.20 13.24
C LYS A 24 -10.40 -1.64 12.05
N TYR A 25 -10.17 -0.34 12.01
CA TYR A 25 -9.41 0.30 10.95
C TYR A 25 -7.96 -0.16 10.97
N GLU A 26 -7.35 -0.16 12.13
CA GLU A 26 -5.98 -0.62 12.32
C GLU A 26 -5.84 -2.09 11.93
N HIS A 27 -6.80 -2.91 12.30
CA HIS A 27 -6.82 -4.32 11.95
C HIS A 27 -6.92 -4.52 10.43
N PHE A 28 -7.77 -3.73 9.76
CA PHE A 28 -7.90 -3.77 8.31
C PHE A 28 -6.57 -3.44 7.63
N LEU A 29 -5.90 -2.36 8.04
CA LEU A 29 -4.61 -1.97 7.49
C LEU A 29 -3.53 -3.03 7.77
N HIS A 30 -3.55 -3.60 8.97
CA HIS A 30 -2.63 -4.66 9.34
C HIS A 30 -2.80 -5.90 8.45
N ASP A 31 -4.04 -6.34 8.25
CA ASP A 31 -4.33 -7.51 7.43
C ASP A 31 -3.92 -7.28 5.96
N LEU A 32 -4.18 -6.08 5.44
CA LEU A 32 -3.80 -5.73 4.08
C LEU A 32 -2.28 -5.71 3.93
N THR A 33 -1.57 -5.16 4.90
CA THR A 33 -0.10 -5.14 4.91
C THR A 33 0.48 -6.56 4.99
N GLU A 34 -0.08 -7.40 5.86
CA GLU A 34 0.35 -8.79 5.99
C GLU A 34 0.18 -9.56 4.69
N GLY A 35 -0.95 -9.37 4.00
CA GLY A 35 -1.19 -10.03 2.72
C GLY A 35 -0.20 -9.60 1.65
N GLN A 36 0.09 -8.31 1.55
CA GLN A 36 1.08 -7.79 0.60
C GLN A 36 2.49 -8.27 0.93
N GLN A 37 2.83 -8.30 2.21
CA GLN A 37 4.12 -8.80 2.66
C GLN A 37 4.32 -10.27 2.27
N ALA A 38 3.31 -11.09 2.50
CA ALA A 38 3.39 -12.51 2.15
C ALA A 38 3.61 -12.70 0.64
N GLN A 39 2.91 -11.93 -0.20
CA GLN A 39 3.08 -12.01 -1.64
C GLN A 39 4.50 -11.58 -2.06
N LEU A 40 5.00 -10.48 -1.54
CA LEU A 40 6.34 -10.00 -1.89
C LEU A 40 7.43 -10.96 -1.44
N LEU A 41 7.27 -11.57 -0.27
CA LEU A 41 8.24 -12.56 0.21
C LEU A 41 8.30 -13.79 -0.70
N GLN A 42 7.19 -14.12 -1.38
CA GLN A 42 7.18 -15.19 -2.37
C GLN A 42 7.83 -14.75 -3.69
N TYR A 43 7.59 -13.51 -4.12
CA TYR A 43 8.11 -13.02 -5.41
C TYR A 43 9.60 -12.69 -5.38
N MET A 44 10.13 -12.24 -4.26
CA MET A 44 11.51 -11.79 -4.19
C MET A 44 12.53 -12.87 -4.58
N PRO A 45 12.42 -14.13 -4.09
CA PRO A 45 13.32 -15.18 -4.57
C PRO A 45 13.19 -15.48 -6.05
N MET A 46 11.97 -15.39 -6.59
CA MET A 46 11.71 -15.59 -8.02
C MET A 46 12.41 -14.52 -8.86
N LEU A 47 12.33 -13.26 -8.41
CA LEU A 47 13.01 -12.16 -9.09
C LEU A 47 14.53 -12.33 -9.07
N LYS A 48 15.07 -12.76 -7.94
CA LYS A 48 16.51 -13.06 -7.84
C LYS A 48 16.92 -14.15 -8.82
N ALA A 49 16.11 -15.19 -8.94
CA ALA A 49 16.37 -16.30 -9.85
C ALA A 49 16.32 -15.85 -11.31
N GLN A 50 15.54 -14.81 -11.63
CA GLN A 50 15.45 -14.25 -12.97
C GLN A 50 16.56 -13.21 -13.27
N GLY A 51 17.44 -12.95 -12.32
CA GLY A 51 18.57 -12.04 -12.53
C GLY A 51 18.36 -10.62 -12.03
N TYR A 52 17.24 -10.31 -11.40
CA TYR A 52 17.02 -8.99 -10.81
C TYR A 52 17.88 -8.81 -9.57
N ALA A 53 18.40 -7.60 -9.38
CA ALA A 53 19.26 -7.26 -8.24
C ALA A 53 18.40 -6.88 -7.04
N VAL A 54 17.64 -7.84 -6.52
CA VAL A 54 16.77 -7.63 -5.36
C VAL A 54 17.63 -7.37 -4.14
N ARG A 55 17.37 -6.24 -3.47
CA ARG A 55 18.10 -5.87 -2.27
C ARG A 55 17.76 -6.83 -1.13
N ASP A 56 18.76 -7.14 -0.32
CA ASP A 56 18.58 -7.97 0.86
C ASP A 56 17.93 -7.14 1.97
N ILE A 57 16.64 -7.38 2.21
CA ILE A 57 15.88 -6.72 3.27
C ILE A 57 15.20 -7.78 4.13
N THR A 58 15.08 -7.48 5.43
CA THR A 58 14.41 -8.39 6.36
C THR A 58 12.89 -8.29 6.20
N PRO A 59 12.15 -9.33 6.63
CA PRO A 59 10.69 -9.24 6.66
C PRO A 59 10.19 -8.05 7.50
N LYS A 60 10.87 -7.69 8.57
CA LYS A 60 10.49 -6.52 9.38
C LYS A 60 10.66 -5.21 8.63
N GLU A 61 11.74 -5.06 7.87
CA GLU A 61 11.96 -3.89 7.03
C GLU A 61 10.88 -3.79 5.95
N LEU A 62 10.55 -4.91 5.32
CA LEU A 62 9.51 -4.96 4.31
C LEU A 62 8.15 -4.59 4.91
N HIS A 63 7.83 -5.11 6.10
CA HIS A 63 6.59 -4.78 6.81
C HIS A 63 6.49 -3.28 7.08
N LEU A 64 7.58 -2.67 7.55
CA LEU A 64 7.64 -1.24 7.82
C LEU A 64 7.28 -0.42 6.57
N LEU A 65 7.91 -0.74 5.44
CA LEU A 65 7.68 -0.01 4.20
C LEU A 65 6.27 -0.21 3.66
N LEU A 66 5.76 -1.44 3.70
CA LEU A 66 4.40 -1.74 3.25
C LEU A 66 3.36 -1.09 4.15
N SER A 67 3.58 -1.06 5.45
CA SER A 67 2.68 -0.40 6.39
C SER A 67 2.60 1.10 6.10
N ALA A 68 3.74 1.74 5.87
CA ALA A 68 3.78 3.16 5.52
C ALA A 68 3.07 3.45 4.20
N TYR A 69 3.32 2.63 3.20
CA TYR A 69 2.70 2.76 1.87
C TYR A 69 1.18 2.58 1.96
N THR A 70 0.72 1.53 2.61
CA THR A 70 -0.69 1.23 2.77
C THR A 70 -1.41 2.34 3.52
N THR A 71 -0.83 2.84 4.60
CA THR A 71 -1.41 3.96 5.36
C THR A 71 -1.53 5.21 4.49
N ALA A 72 -0.50 5.52 3.70
CA ALA A 72 -0.54 6.68 2.80
C ALA A 72 -1.63 6.55 1.75
N LEU A 73 -1.84 5.35 1.20
CA LEU A 73 -2.87 5.12 0.18
C LEU A 73 -4.28 5.31 0.72
N PHE A 74 -4.53 4.94 1.98
CA PHE A 74 -5.87 5.04 2.57
C PHE A 74 -6.12 6.34 3.33
N GLU A 75 -5.11 7.17 3.53
CA GLU A 75 -5.25 8.45 4.22
C GLU A 75 -6.36 9.34 3.62
N PRO A 76 -6.43 9.54 2.29
CA PRO A 76 -7.49 10.35 1.71
C PRO A 76 -8.89 9.78 1.92
N VAL A 77 -9.03 8.46 1.98
CA VAL A 77 -10.31 7.80 2.22
C VAL A 77 -10.80 8.09 3.64
N ILE A 78 -9.92 7.95 4.61
CA ILE A 78 -10.25 8.16 6.02
C ILE A 78 -10.61 9.62 6.31
N HIS A 79 -9.89 10.56 5.70
CA HIS A 79 -10.11 11.98 5.93
C HIS A 79 -11.12 12.61 4.96
N ASN A 80 -11.82 11.78 4.18
CA ASN A 80 -12.90 12.21 3.30
C ASN A 80 -12.48 13.32 2.34
N TYR A 81 -11.31 13.17 1.73
CA TYR A 81 -10.88 14.07 0.66
C TYR A 81 -11.82 13.92 -0.53
N SER A 82 -11.96 14.97 -1.33
CA SER A 82 -12.67 14.86 -2.61
C SER A 82 -11.96 13.83 -3.51
N VAL A 83 -12.68 13.28 -4.48
CA VAL A 83 -12.09 12.33 -5.43
C VAL A 83 -10.90 12.96 -6.14
N GLU A 84 -11.03 14.23 -6.56
CA GLU A 84 -9.95 14.95 -7.23
C GLU A 84 -8.71 15.08 -6.34
N GLU A 85 -8.90 15.47 -5.08
CA GLU A 85 -7.80 15.56 -4.12
C GLU A 85 -7.17 14.20 -3.85
N ALA A 86 -8.00 13.17 -3.71
CA ALA A 86 -7.54 11.82 -3.45
C ALA A 86 -6.68 11.29 -4.61
N LEU A 87 -7.11 11.52 -5.86
CA LEU A 87 -6.34 11.10 -7.03
C LEU A 87 -5.01 11.83 -7.13
N ARG A 88 -5.00 13.11 -6.79
CA ARG A 88 -3.75 13.87 -6.76
C ARG A 88 -2.79 13.34 -5.69
N CYS A 89 -3.32 13.04 -4.51
CA CYS A 89 -2.52 12.44 -3.43
C CYS A 89 -1.98 11.08 -3.83
N LEU A 90 -2.79 10.24 -4.49
CA LEU A 90 -2.36 8.94 -4.98
C LEU A 90 -1.20 9.08 -5.97
N THR A 91 -1.30 10.02 -6.90
CA THR A 91 -0.23 10.28 -7.86
C THR A 91 1.07 10.65 -7.14
N THR A 92 0.98 11.49 -6.13
CA THR A 92 2.15 11.91 -5.34
C THR A 92 2.74 10.75 -4.54
N VAL A 93 1.89 9.96 -3.89
CA VAL A 93 2.34 8.79 -3.13
C VAL A 93 3.06 7.80 -4.05
N GLU A 94 2.49 7.52 -5.22
CA GLU A 94 3.09 6.60 -6.17
C GLU A 94 4.39 7.14 -6.74
N ALA A 95 4.47 8.44 -7.02
CA ALA A 95 5.70 9.07 -7.48
C ALA A 95 6.84 8.94 -6.47
N PHE A 96 6.50 8.89 -5.19
CA PHE A 96 7.48 8.71 -4.13
C PHE A 96 7.85 7.24 -3.93
N PHE A 97 6.85 6.36 -3.85
CA PHE A 97 7.07 4.95 -3.49
C PHE A 97 7.52 4.07 -4.66
N VAL A 98 7.00 4.30 -5.88
CA VAL A 98 7.30 3.43 -7.02
C VAL A 98 8.80 3.37 -7.34
N PRO A 99 9.52 4.51 -7.41
CA PRO A 99 10.97 4.44 -7.63
C PRO A 99 11.69 3.68 -6.50
N GLY A 100 11.24 3.84 -5.27
CA GLY A 100 11.79 3.11 -4.13
C GLY A 100 11.57 1.61 -4.23
N TRP A 101 10.36 1.19 -4.58
CA TRP A 101 10.06 -0.22 -4.80
C TRP A 101 10.90 -0.81 -5.93
N LYS A 102 11.04 -0.08 -7.04
CA LYS A 102 11.86 -0.52 -8.16
C LYS A 102 13.31 -0.72 -7.74
N GLN A 103 13.84 0.20 -6.97
CA GLN A 103 15.21 0.10 -6.48
C GLN A 103 15.41 -1.11 -5.57
N LEU A 104 14.46 -1.36 -4.66
CA LEU A 104 14.54 -2.49 -3.75
C LEU A 104 14.41 -3.83 -4.48
N LEU A 105 13.60 -3.89 -5.54
CA LEU A 105 13.34 -5.12 -6.28
C LEU A 105 14.27 -5.30 -7.47
N GLY A 106 15.14 -4.34 -7.75
CA GLY A 106 16.14 -4.44 -8.80
C GLY A 106 15.64 -4.11 -10.20
N PHE A 107 14.57 -3.36 -10.30
CA PHE A 107 14.02 -2.93 -11.60
C PHE A 107 14.72 -1.71 -12.16
#